data_0bf03a6c1dd44f57106f5cf27545d10d
#
_entry.id   0bf03a6c1dd44f57106f5cf27545d10d
#
_cell.length_a   1.000
_cell.length_b   1.000
_cell.length_c   1.000
_cell.angle_alpha   90.00
_cell.angle_beta   90.00
_cell.angle_gamma   90.00
#
_symmetry.space_group_name_H-M   'P 1'
#
loop_
_entity.id
_entity.type
_entity.pdbx_description
1 polymer ?
#
loop_
_entity_poly.entity_id
_entity_poly.type
_entity_poly.pdbx_seq_one_letter_code
_entity_poly.pdbx_strand_id
1 'polypeptide(L)'
;MITLRLHDCSPPDAGGINIKLGNTVLTVVLVLVFAIAGGLVWLYSSLDSLAQAAIEKYGPEITQVSVHVSGVKLAPADGRGTIQGLRLGNPPGFKTESSFKAGEISLKIDPASLTKDVIVINEVVIQSPEVTYESGSTGNNLEAIQKNIESYLAKLNARKQDEAGPKKKLIIENLYIRDGKVNVNTALTVGKTVSSSIPNLHLRDIGRKSNGASAGEVARQVWGALARSTGSVVSGLGGAIKEGAKSLIEGTRKLFK
;
A
#
# COMPACT_ATOMS: atom_id res chain seq x y z
N MET A 1 81.05 20.74 70.32
CA MET A 1 80.89 19.66 69.35
C MET A 1 79.41 19.45 69.17
N ILE A 2 78.80 20.11 68.12
CA ILE A 2 77.38 20.13 67.90
C ILE A 2 77.14 19.33 66.60
N THR A 3 76.50 18.20 66.74
CA THR A 3 76.16 17.31 65.59
C THR A 3 74.79 17.71 65.09
N LEU A 4 74.75 18.30 63.88
CA LEU A 4 73.51 18.55 63.14
C LEU A 4 72.98 17.25 62.54
N ARG A 5 71.73 16.91 62.88
CA ARG A 5 71.00 15.82 62.23
C ARG A 5 70.29 16.48 60.98
N LEU A 6 70.64 16.03 59.83
CA LEU A 6 69.93 16.29 58.58
C LEU A 6 68.66 15.45 58.61
N HIS A 7 67.52 16.17 58.50
CA HIS A 7 66.21 15.57 58.24
C HIS A 7 66.10 15.24 56.77
N ASP A 8 65.91 13.96 56.55
CA ASP A 8 65.63 13.37 55.23
C ASP A 8 64.19 13.79 54.83
N CYS A 9 64.09 14.62 53.80
CA CYS A 9 62.82 15.07 53.26
C CYS A 9 62.51 14.24 52.04
N SER A 10 61.85 13.07 52.22
CA SER A 10 61.31 12.32 51.09
C SER A 10 60.12 13.04 50.48
N PRO A 11 60.05 13.20 49.15
CA PRO A 11 58.92 13.81 48.50
C PRO A 11 57.70 12.87 48.61
N PRO A 12 56.47 13.42 48.72
CA PRO A 12 55.27 12.57 48.74
C PRO A 12 55.06 11.85 47.42
N ASP A 13 54.77 10.58 47.49
CA ASP A 13 54.36 9.75 46.38
C ASP A 13 53.20 10.41 45.63
N ALA A 14 53.51 10.87 44.42
CA ALA A 14 52.49 11.25 43.44
C ALA A 14 51.78 9.96 42.99
N GLY A 15 50.75 9.57 43.73
CA GLY A 15 49.79 8.53 43.34
C GLY A 15 49.25 8.86 41.95
N GLY A 16 49.88 8.35 40.94
CA GLY A 16 49.40 8.44 39.57
C GLY A 16 48.05 7.75 39.46
N ILE A 17 47.01 8.54 39.34
CA ILE A 17 45.68 8.06 38.94
C ILE A 17 45.84 7.57 37.50
N ASN A 18 46.23 6.32 37.31
CA ASN A 18 46.15 5.61 36.06
C ASN A 18 44.68 5.31 35.77
N ILE A 19 43.96 6.33 35.40
CA ILE A 19 42.64 6.17 34.75
C ILE A 19 42.93 5.42 33.47
N LYS A 20 42.52 4.15 33.42
CA LYS A 20 42.50 3.33 32.18
C LYS A 20 41.48 3.93 31.19
N LEU A 21 41.76 5.14 30.70
CA LEU A 21 40.91 5.92 29.83
C LEU A 21 40.60 5.17 28.54
N GLY A 22 41.56 4.31 28.08
CA GLY A 22 41.37 3.53 26.88
C GLY A 22 40.26 2.49 26.96
N ASN A 23 40.13 1.78 28.12
CA ASN A 23 39.08 0.77 28.25
C ASN A 23 37.69 1.37 28.44
N THR A 24 37.58 2.52 29.13
CA THR A 24 36.29 3.22 29.35
C THR A 24 35.79 3.82 28.05
N VAL A 25 36.66 4.45 27.26
CA VAL A 25 36.29 5.00 25.94
C VAL A 25 35.88 3.87 24.98
N LEU A 26 36.65 2.78 24.96
CA LEU A 26 36.34 1.59 24.16
C LEU A 26 34.97 0.98 24.55
N THR A 27 34.69 0.89 25.84
CA THR A 27 33.40 0.36 26.33
C THR A 27 32.24 1.26 25.94
N VAL A 28 32.38 2.59 26.05
CA VAL A 28 31.35 3.55 25.63
C VAL A 28 31.10 3.46 24.11
N VAL A 29 32.17 3.38 23.31
CA VAL A 29 32.04 3.22 21.85
C VAL A 29 31.33 1.90 21.50
N LEU A 30 31.70 0.78 22.16
CA LEU A 30 31.03 -0.51 21.96
C LEU A 30 29.55 -0.44 22.31
N VAL A 31 29.17 0.16 23.45
CA VAL A 31 27.76 0.34 23.84
C VAL A 31 27.01 1.18 22.82
N LEU A 32 27.60 2.26 22.32
CA LEU A 32 27.00 3.09 21.28
C LEU A 32 26.82 2.30 19.97
N VAL A 33 27.82 1.53 19.55
CA VAL A 33 27.72 0.67 18.36
C VAL A 33 26.62 -0.36 18.51
N PHE A 34 26.52 -1.04 19.69
CA PHE A 34 25.45 -2.00 19.94
C PHE A 34 24.07 -1.33 20.02
N ALA A 35 23.97 -0.13 20.59
CA ALA A 35 22.71 0.64 20.64
C ALA A 35 22.26 1.05 19.24
N ILE A 36 23.19 1.51 18.40
CA ILE A 36 22.90 1.87 17.00
C ILE A 36 22.52 0.61 16.21
N ALA A 37 23.30 -0.48 16.32
CA ALA A 37 23.00 -1.73 15.64
C ALA A 37 21.65 -2.32 16.10
N GLY A 38 21.38 -2.34 17.40
CA GLY A 38 20.09 -2.78 17.96
C GLY A 38 18.93 -1.89 17.49
N GLY A 39 19.13 -0.57 17.44
CA GLY A 39 18.15 0.38 16.91
C GLY A 39 17.85 0.18 15.43
N LEU A 40 18.88 -0.08 14.63
CA LEU A 40 18.72 -0.40 13.20
C LEU A 40 17.98 -1.72 12.99
N VAL A 41 18.33 -2.79 13.73
CA VAL A 41 17.64 -4.08 13.67
C VAL A 41 16.18 -3.93 14.08
N TRP A 42 15.90 -3.17 15.16
CA TRP A 42 14.54 -2.89 15.60
C TRP A 42 13.75 -2.09 14.55
N LEU A 43 14.35 -1.07 13.93
CA LEU A 43 13.74 -0.29 12.87
C LEU A 43 13.43 -1.17 11.65
N TYR A 44 14.36 -2.01 11.22
CA TYR A 44 14.18 -2.94 10.12
C TYR A 44 13.03 -3.94 10.39
N SER A 45 12.95 -4.49 11.60
CA SER A 45 11.88 -5.43 11.98
C SER A 45 10.50 -4.77 12.12
N SER A 46 10.46 -3.44 12.29
CA SER A 46 9.22 -2.68 12.46
C SER A 46 8.64 -2.15 11.13
N LEU A 47 9.41 -2.17 10.03
CA LEU A 47 8.97 -1.59 8.75
C LEU A 47 7.73 -2.30 8.20
N ASP A 48 7.63 -3.60 8.35
CA ASP A 48 6.51 -4.41 7.87
C ASP A 48 5.21 -3.98 8.57
N SER A 49 5.24 -3.89 9.89
CA SER A 49 4.08 -3.49 10.71
C SER A 49 3.71 -2.02 10.51
N LEU A 50 4.69 -1.13 10.33
CA LEU A 50 4.44 0.28 10.01
C LEU A 50 3.77 0.43 8.64
N ALA A 51 4.22 -0.31 7.64
CA ALA A 51 3.62 -0.29 6.31
C ALA A 51 2.20 -0.87 6.33
N GLN A 52 1.97 -1.97 7.05
CA GLN A 52 0.65 -2.54 7.27
C GLN A 52 -0.28 -1.52 7.93
N ALA A 53 0.15 -0.94 9.06
CA ALA A 53 -0.63 0.07 9.77
C ALA A 53 -0.94 1.30 8.90
N ALA A 54 0.01 1.72 8.05
CA ALA A 54 -0.21 2.82 7.11
C ALA A 54 -1.29 2.49 6.06
N ILE A 55 -1.28 1.28 5.50
CA ILE A 55 -2.31 0.85 4.54
C ILE A 55 -3.68 0.81 5.21
N GLU A 56 -3.78 0.22 6.40
CA GLU A 56 -5.04 0.08 7.13
C GLU A 56 -5.56 1.40 7.71
N LYS A 57 -4.69 2.39 7.93
CA LYS A 57 -5.06 3.75 8.34
C LYS A 57 -5.48 4.62 7.14
N TYR A 58 -4.61 4.76 6.15
CA TYR A 58 -4.85 5.69 5.03
C TYR A 58 -5.73 5.10 3.93
N GLY A 59 -5.79 3.78 3.80
CA GLY A 59 -6.67 3.11 2.86
C GLY A 59 -8.14 3.50 3.05
N PRO A 60 -8.70 3.36 4.25
CA PRO A 60 -10.07 3.80 4.55
C PRO A 60 -10.28 5.31 4.43
N GLU A 61 -9.28 6.14 4.73
CA GLU A 61 -9.38 7.59 4.54
C GLU A 61 -9.57 7.96 3.07
N ILE A 62 -8.85 7.27 2.17
CA ILE A 62 -8.88 7.52 0.72
C ILE A 62 -10.15 6.93 0.09
N THR A 63 -10.49 5.69 0.41
CA THR A 63 -11.54 4.92 -0.26
C THR A 63 -12.91 5.02 0.40
N GLN A 64 -12.94 5.46 1.66
CA GLN A 64 -14.13 5.50 2.53
C GLN A 64 -14.83 4.13 2.67
N VAL A 65 -14.03 3.06 2.55
CA VAL A 65 -14.44 1.68 2.86
C VAL A 65 -13.39 1.04 3.75
N SER A 66 -13.73 -0.09 4.40
CA SER A 66 -12.74 -0.84 5.16
C SER A 66 -11.62 -1.35 4.25
N VAL A 67 -10.38 -1.21 4.70
CA VAL A 67 -9.18 -1.75 4.03
C VAL A 67 -8.44 -2.57 5.05
N HIS A 68 -8.15 -3.81 4.69
CA HIS A 68 -7.42 -4.74 5.54
C HIS A 68 -6.37 -5.48 4.72
N VAL A 69 -5.23 -5.78 5.35
CA VAL A 69 -4.16 -6.61 4.80
C VAL A 69 -3.74 -7.67 5.81
N SER A 70 -3.51 -8.89 5.34
CA SER A 70 -3.07 -9.99 6.22
C SER A 70 -1.61 -9.84 6.65
N GLY A 71 -0.82 -9.12 5.87
CA GLY A 71 0.57 -8.83 6.20
C GLY A 71 1.29 -8.06 5.10
N VAL A 72 2.40 -7.45 5.49
CA VAL A 72 3.33 -6.77 4.58
C VAL A 72 4.71 -7.32 4.88
N LYS A 73 5.51 -7.53 3.85
CA LYS A 73 6.93 -7.88 3.96
C LYS A 73 7.73 -6.93 3.09
N LEU A 74 8.71 -6.27 3.68
CA LEU A 74 9.59 -5.33 3.00
C LEU A 74 11.05 -5.80 3.13
N ALA A 75 11.76 -5.79 2.03
CA ALA A 75 13.20 -5.98 1.96
C ALA A 75 13.84 -4.74 1.32
N PRO A 76 14.01 -3.64 2.08
CA PRO A 76 14.43 -2.35 1.53
C PRO A 76 15.80 -2.40 0.87
N ALA A 77 16.71 -3.24 1.36
CA ALA A 77 18.05 -3.43 0.76
C ALA A 77 17.97 -4.02 -0.64
N ASP A 78 16.98 -4.92 -0.89
CA ASP A 78 16.77 -5.56 -2.18
C ASP A 78 15.77 -4.79 -3.06
N GLY A 79 15.18 -3.72 -2.54
CA GLY A 79 14.13 -2.98 -3.21
C GLY A 79 12.86 -3.81 -3.45
N ARG A 80 12.57 -4.81 -2.61
CA ARG A 80 11.42 -5.70 -2.77
C ARG A 80 10.39 -5.49 -1.67
N GLY A 81 9.13 -5.64 -2.02
CA GLY A 81 8.02 -5.64 -1.07
C GLY A 81 6.92 -6.58 -1.52
N THR A 82 6.16 -7.08 -0.57
CA THR A 82 4.99 -7.91 -0.80
C THR A 82 3.89 -7.51 0.16
N ILE A 83 2.68 -7.30 -0.36
CA ILE A 83 1.46 -7.09 0.43
C ILE A 83 0.62 -8.34 0.26
N GLN A 84 0.19 -8.93 1.36
CA GLN A 84 -0.60 -10.16 1.38
C GLN A 84 -2.01 -9.90 1.86
N GLY A 85 -2.99 -10.55 1.22
CA GLY A 85 -4.37 -10.59 1.63
C GLY A 85 -5.05 -9.22 1.67
N LEU A 86 -4.76 -8.35 0.68
CA LEU A 86 -5.44 -7.06 0.58
C LEU A 86 -6.92 -7.27 0.31
N ARG A 87 -7.78 -6.66 1.15
CA ARG A 87 -9.23 -6.67 1.02
C ARG A 87 -9.78 -5.26 1.18
N LEU A 88 -10.63 -4.86 0.24
CA LEU A 88 -11.44 -3.64 0.33
C LEU A 88 -12.90 -4.04 0.53
N GLY A 89 -13.54 -3.47 1.53
CA GLY A 89 -14.99 -3.60 1.77
C GLY A 89 -15.83 -2.88 0.72
N ASN A 90 -17.10 -2.76 1.00
CA ASN A 90 -18.05 -2.03 0.16
C ASN A 90 -18.53 -0.75 0.85
N PRO A 91 -18.92 0.27 0.07
CA PRO A 91 -19.63 1.44 0.61
C PRO A 91 -20.99 1.04 1.20
N PRO A 92 -21.55 1.87 2.10
CA PRO A 92 -22.90 1.67 2.61
C PRO A 92 -23.94 1.52 1.48
N GLY A 93 -24.89 0.61 1.66
CA GLY A 93 -25.95 0.32 0.68
C GLY A 93 -25.67 -0.87 -0.25
N PHE A 94 -24.45 -1.40 -0.24
CA PHE A 94 -24.09 -2.64 -0.92
C PHE A 94 -24.01 -3.80 0.07
N LYS A 95 -24.31 -5.03 -0.37
CA LYS A 95 -24.51 -6.20 0.49
C LYS A 95 -23.36 -7.20 0.48
N THR A 96 -22.56 -7.19 -0.60
CA THR A 96 -21.41 -8.09 -0.71
C THR A 96 -20.30 -7.70 0.26
N GLU A 97 -19.57 -8.68 0.77
CA GLU A 97 -18.56 -8.51 1.82
C GLU A 97 -17.43 -7.56 1.40
N SER A 98 -17.01 -7.64 0.13
CA SER A 98 -15.87 -6.89 -0.38
C SER A 98 -16.05 -6.52 -1.85
N SER A 99 -15.53 -5.35 -2.21
CA SER A 99 -15.44 -4.88 -3.60
C SER A 99 -14.20 -5.42 -4.32
N PHE A 100 -13.12 -5.69 -3.55
CA PHE A 100 -11.83 -6.13 -4.10
C PHE A 100 -11.09 -7.02 -3.12
N LYS A 101 -10.44 -8.05 -3.66
CA LYS A 101 -9.51 -8.92 -2.94
C LYS A 101 -8.29 -9.19 -3.83
N ALA A 102 -7.10 -9.19 -3.22
CA ALA A 102 -5.88 -9.65 -3.85
C ALA A 102 -5.10 -10.52 -2.85
N GLY A 103 -4.74 -11.73 -3.25
CA GLY A 103 -3.96 -12.63 -2.40
C GLY A 103 -2.56 -12.10 -2.17
N GLU A 104 -1.91 -11.65 -3.25
CA GLU A 104 -0.56 -11.11 -3.20
C GLU A 104 -0.38 -9.95 -4.18
N ILE A 105 0.32 -8.92 -3.73
CA ILE A 105 0.79 -7.81 -4.53
C ILE A 105 2.30 -7.70 -4.33
N SER A 106 3.05 -7.89 -5.42
CA SER A 106 4.51 -7.77 -5.40
C SER A 106 4.95 -6.37 -5.83
N LEU A 107 6.00 -5.86 -5.19
CA LEU A 107 6.55 -4.53 -5.41
C LEU A 107 8.06 -4.63 -5.70
N LYS A 108 8.53 -3.83 -6.67
CA LYS A 108 9.95 -3.51 -6.85
C LYS A 108 10.13 -2.00 -6.72
N ILE A 109 10.94 -1.57 -5.78
CA ILE A 109 11.16 -0.18 -5.42
C ILE A 109 12.62 0.16 -5.69
N ASP A 110 12.90 1.34 -6.19
CA ASP A 110 14.28 1.85 -6.24
C ASP A 110 14.75 2.20 -4.82
N PRO A 111 15.71 1.45 -4.23
CA PRO A 111 16.18 1.70 -2.87
C PRO A 111 16.76 3.11 -2.70
N ALA A 112 17.39 3.67 -3.73
CA ALA A 112 17.97 5.01 -3.69
C ALA A 112 16.92 6.12 -3.62
N SER A 113 15.66 5.82 -3.95
CA SER A 113 14.54 6.77 -3.86
C SER A 113 13.90 6.85 -2.48
N LEU A 114 14.10 5.87 -1.60
CA LEU A 114 13.43 5.78 -0.29
C LEU A 114 13.72 6.98 0.62
N THR A 115 14.90 7.57 0.49
CA THR A 115 15.31 8.76 1.26
C THR A 115 14.90 10.08 0.59
N LYS A 116 14.39 10.06 -0.65
CA LYS A 116 13.99 11.24 -1.42
C LYS A 116 12.53 11.61 -1.16
N ASP A 117 12.11 12.78 -1.63
CA ASP A 117 10.71 13.23 -1.57
C ASP A 117 9.80 12.42 -2.49
N VAL A 118 10.37 11.89 -3.57
CA VAL A 118 9.67 11.04 -4.53
C VAL A 118 10.22 9.63 -4.46
N ILE A 119 9.37 8.70 -4.06
CA ILE A 119 9.67 7.26 -4.05
C ILE A 119 9.34 6.70 -5.42
N VAL A 120 10.31 6.00 -6.04
CA VAL A 120 10.14 5.36 -7.34
C VAL A 120 9.86 3.87 -7.14
N ILE A 121 8.73 3.41 -7.63
CA ILE A 121 8.33 2.01 -7.68
C ILE A 121 8.45 1.56 -9.14
N ASN A 122 9.44 0.72 -9.42
CA ASN A 122 9.71 0.27 -10.78
C ASN A 122 8.63 -0.68 -11.29
N GLU A 123 8.09 -1.52 -10.40
CA GLU A 123 7.07 -2.49 -10.77
C GLU A 123 6.11 -2.78 -9.61
N VAL A 124 4.83 -2.86 -9.93
CA VAL A 124 3.77 -3.41 -9.07
C VAL A 124 3.08 -4.51 -9.85
N VAL A 125 2.94 -5.69 -9.27
CA VAL A 125 2.20 -6.81 -9.88
C VAL A 125 1.09 -7.23 -8.92
N ILE A 126 -0.15 -7.14 -9.38
CA ILE A 126 -1.36 -7.65 -8.71
C ILE A 126 -1.77 -8.91 -9.48
N GLN A 127 -1.55 -10.07 -8.87
CA GLN A 127 -1.84 -11.35 -9.50
C GLN A 127 -3.21 -11.87 -9.06
N SER A 128 -4.01 -12.28 -10.04
CA SER A 128 -5.32 -12.93 -9.86
C SER A 128 -6.25 -12.22 -8.87
N PRO A 129 -6.44 -10.88 -8.96
CA PRO A 129 -7.36 -10.20 -8.07
C PRO A 129 -8.80 -10.60 -8.36
N GLU A 130 -9.61 -10.57 -7.32
CA GLU A 130 -11.06 -10.74 -7.40
C GLU A 130 -11.76 -9.39 -7.20
N VAL A 131 -12.56 -9.00 -8.18
CA VAL A 131 -13.38 -7.79 -8.13
C VAL A 131 -14.83 -8.20 -8.00
N THR A 132 -15.55 -7.67 -7.03
CA THR A 132 -16.99 -7.87 -6.93
C THR A 132 -17.71 -6.63 -7.46
N TYR A 133 -18.46 -6.81 -8.54
CA TYR A 133 -19.36 -5.79 -9.06
C TYR A 133 -20.75 -6.02 -8.50
N GLU A 134 -21.26 -5.05 -7.76
CA GLU A 134 -22.60 -5.07 -7.21
C GLU A 134 -23.38 -3.85 -7.70
N SER A 135 -24.57 -4.10 -8.29
CA SER A 135 -25.48 -3.05 -8.72
C SER A 135 -26.41 -2.66 -7.56
N GLY A 136 -26.42 -1.38 -7.22
CA GLY A 136 -27.32 -0.79 -6.22
C GLY A 136 -28.37 0.13 -6.86
N SER A 137 -29.16 0.79 -6.04
CA SER A 137 -30.22 1.73 -6.46
C SER A 137 -29.65 3.01 -7.12
N THR A 138 -28.44 3.42 -6.75
CA THR A 138 -27.82 4.70 -7.18
C THR A 138 -26.57 4.50 -8.03
N GLY A 139 -26.38 3.32 -8.63
CA GLY A 139 -25.20 2.97 -9.41
C GLY A 139 -24.59 1.67 -8.95
N ASN A 140 -23.28 1.52 -9.06
CA ASN A 140 -22.57 0.33 -8.62
C ASN A 140 -21.51 0.66 -7.56
N ASN A 141 -21.09 -0.38 -6.82
CA ASN A 141 -20.12 -0.24 -5.73
C ASN A 141 -18.75 0.32 -6.19
N LEU A 142 -18.30 -0.04 -7.39
CA LEU A 142 -16.99 0.42 -7.89
C LEU A 142 -17.00 1.92 -8.22
N GLU A 143 -18.10 2.41 -8.81
CA GLU A 143 -18.30 3.84 -9.04
C GLU A 143 -18.44 4.62 -7.74
N ALA A 144 -19.11 4.04 -6.73
CA ALA A 144 -19.23 4.67 -5.42
C ALA A 144 -17.85 4.84 -4.76
N ILE A 145 -16.98 3.83 -4.82
CA ILE A 145 -15.60 3.94 -4.33
C ILE A 145 -14.81 4.98 -5.14
N GLN A 146 -14.98 5.02 -6.47
CA GLN A 146 -14.33 6.04 -7.31
C GLN A 146 -14.71 7.45 -6.86
N LYS A 147 -15.99 7.71 -6.63
CA LYS A 147 -16.49 9.00 -6.10
C LYS A 147 -15.93 9.34 -4.72
N ASN A 148 -15.77 8.35 -3.87
CA ASN A 148 -15.15 8.51 -2.55
C ASN A 148 -13.71 8.99 -2.66
N ILE A 149 -12.91 8.35 -3.53
CA ILE A 149 -11.51 8.74 -3.79
C ILE A 149 -11.44 10.16 -4.36
N GLU A 150 -12.32 10.51 -5.28
CA GLU A 150 -12.39 11.85 -5.87
C GLU A 150 -12.77 12.91 -4.81
N SER A 151 -13.72 12.59 -3.94
CA SER A 151 -14.12 13.45 -2.82
C SER A 151 -12.98 13.67 -1.82
N TYR A 152 -12.21 12.62 -1.51
CA TYR A 152 -10.99 12.71 -0.68
C TYR A 152 -9.98 13.68 -1.31
N LEU A 153 -9.71 13.53 -2.61
CA LEU A 153 -8.77 14.39 -3.33
C LEU A 153 -9.22 15.84 -3.37
N ALA A 154 -10.52 16.10 -3.58
CA ALA A 154 -11.08 17.45 -3.57
C ALA A 154 -10.87 18.12 -2.19
N LYS A 155 -11.15 17.40 -1.10
CA LYS A 155 -10.91 17.88 0.27
C LYS A 155 -9.42 18.13 0.53
N LEU A 156 -8.54 17.23 0.07
CA LEU A 156 -7.10 17.38 0.24
C LEU A 156 -6.56 18.61 -0.51
N ASN A 157 -7.05 18.87 -1.73
CA ASN A 157 -6.65 20.04 -2.51
C ASN A 157 -7.14 21.35 -1.88
N ALA A 158 -8.34 21.37 -1.29
CA ALA A 158 -8.84 22.52 -0.55
C ALA A 158 -8.00 22.84 0.71
N ARG A 159 -7.47 21.81 1.39
CA ARG A 159 -6.61 21.99 2.59
C ARG A 159 -5.16 22.34 2.26
N LYS A 160 -4.68 22.10 1.06
CA LYS A 160 -3.28 22.39 0.65
C LYS A 160 -2.88 23.88 0.71
N GLN A 161 -3.81 24.79 0.93
CA GLN A 161 -3.50 26.21 1.13
C GLN A 161 -2.93 26.50 2.51
N ASP A 162 -3.12 25.63 3.53
CA ASP A 162 -2.80 25.93 4.93
C ASP A 162 -1.73 25.02 5.60
N GLU A 163 -1.34 23.90 4.99
CA GLU A 163 -0.40 22.95 5.62
C GLU A 163 0.73 22.52 4.70
N ALA A 164 1.91 23.11 4.90
CA ALA A 164 3.18 22.67 4.31
C ALA A 164 3.78 21.54 5.15
N GLY A 165 3.51 20.27 4.80
CA GLY A 165 4.22 19.11 5.32
C GLY A 165 4.88 18.33 4.18
N PRO A 166 6.07 17.72 4.38
CA PRO A 166 6.73 16.92 3.36
C PRO A 166 5.92 15.64 3.15
N LYS A 167 5.07 15.65 2.12
CA LYS A 167 4.29 14.45 1.74
C LYS A 167 5.07 13.70 0.69
N LYS A 168 5.60 12.54 1.04
CA LYS A 168 6.21 11.60 0.09
C LYS A 168 5.28 11.41 -1.10
N LYS A 169 5.83 11.60 -2.30
CA LYS A 169 5.13 11.35 -3.56
C LYS A 169 5.59 10.03 -4.14
N LEU A 170 4.83 9.49 -5.07
CA LEU A 170 5.07 8.20 -5.68
C LEU A 170 5.17 8.34 -7.20
N ILE A 171 6.12 7.66 -7.80
CA ILE A 171 6.12 7.35 -9.23
C ILE A 171 6.07 5.83 -9.35
N ILE A 172 5.09 5.30 -10.10
CA ILE A 172 5.02 3.89 -10.42
C ILE A 172 5.27 3.75 -11.92
N GLU A 173 6.41 3.15 -12.28
CA GLU A 173 6.79 3.02 -13.69
C GLU A 173 5.92 1.99 -14.41
N ASN A 174 5.69 0.84 -13.77
CA ASN A 174 4.86 -0.22 -14.32
C ASN A 174 3.95 -0.80 -13.25
N LEU A 175 2.65 -0.86 -13.54
CA LEU A 175 1.67 -1.54 -12.71
C LEU A 175 0.91 -2.55 -13.57
N TYR A 176 0.98 -3.81 -13.19
CA TYR A 176 0.31 -4.91 -13.85
C TYR A 176 -0.82 -5.45 -12.98
N ILE A 177 -1.98 -5.66 -13.59
CA ILE A 177 -3.08 -6.46 -13.03
C ILE A 177 -3.28 -7.62 -14.00
N ARG A 178 -3.06 -8.84 -13.51
CA ARG A 178 -3.06 -10.04 -14.35
C ARG A 178 -4.03 -11.07 -13.81
N ASP A 179 -4.68 -11.81 -14.73
CA ASP A 179 -5.55 -12.94 -14.45
C ASP A 179 -6.68 -12.61 -13.46
N GLY A 180 -7.16 -11.36 -13.50
CA GLY A 180 -8.23 -10.87 -12.63
C GLY A 180 -9.58 -11.50 -12.97
N LYS A 181 -10.42 -11.65 -11.96
CA LYS A 181 -11.81 -12.13 -12.08
C LYS A 181 -12.77 -11.05 -11.59
N VAL A 182 -13.91 -10.94 -12.27
CA VAL A 182 -15.05 -10.18 -11.76
C VAL A 182 -16.17 -11.13 -11.36
N ASN A 183 -16.70 -10.93 -10.17
CA ASN A 183 -17.90 -11.57 -9.66
C ASN A 183 -19.06 -10.56 -9.76
N VAL A 184 -20.01 -10.83 -10.62
CA VAL A 184 -21.13 -9.92 -10.90
C VAL A 184 -22.33 -10.32 -10.04
N ASN A 185 -22.80 -9.39 -9.22
CA ASN A 185 -24.00 -9.50 -8.40
C ASN A 185 -24.97 -8.38 -8.75
N THR A 186 -25.99 -8.68 -9.52
CA THR A 186 -27.00 -7.73 -9.98
C THR A 186 -28.39 -8.34 -9.87
N ALA A 187 -29.43 -7.50 -9.97
CA ALA A 187 -30.81 -7.98 -10.03
C ALA A 187 -31.05 -8.93 -11.23
N LEU A 188 -30.28 -8.78 -12.31
CA LEU A 188 -30.34 -9.66 -13.49
C LEU A 188 -29.80 -11.06 -13.25
N THR A 189 -28.92 -11.24 -12.27
CA THR A 189 -28.36 -12.56 -11.91
C THR A 189 -29.24 -13.34 -10.94
N VAL A 190 -30.38 -12.79 -10.50
CA VAL A 190 -31.39 -13.42 -9.63
C VAL A 190 -30.74 -14.10 -8.40
N GLY A 191 -29.82 -13.39 -7.74
CA GLY A 191 -29.12 -13.89 -6.55
C GLY A 191 -28.01 -14.90 -6.82
N LYS A 192 -27.71 -15.21 -8.09
CA LYS A 192 -26.56 -16.03 -8.49
C LYS A 192 -25.38 -15.13 -8.82
N THR A 193 -24.19 -15.53 -8.43
CA THR A 193 -22.95 -14.86 -8.85
C THR A 193 -22.53 -15.36 -10.21
N VAL A 194 -22.34 -14.45 -11.16
CA VAL A 194 -21.76 -14.75 -12.46
C VAL A 194 -20.32 -14.26 -12.46
N SER A 195 -19.37 -15.14 -12.75
CA SER A 195 -17.96 -14.80 -12.80
C SER A 195 -17.45 -14.70 -14.23
N SER A 196 -16.56 -13.75 -14.49
CA SER A 196 -15.88 -13.58 -15.76
C SER A 196 -14.43 -13.12 -15.55
N SER A 197 -13.59 -13.28 -16.55
CA SER A 197 -12.22 -12.76 -16.52
C SER A 197 -12.19 -11.27 -16.83
N ILE A 198 -11.32 -10.54 -16.14
CA ILE A 198 -10.99 -9.15 -16.46
C ILE A 198 -9.76 -9.16 -17.40
N PRO A 199 -9.73 -8.38 -18.48
CA PRO A 199 -8.53 -8.23 -19.30
C PRO A 199 -7.33 -7.79 -18.47
N ASN A 200 -6.15 -8.28 -18.81
CA ASN A 200 -4.93 -7.84 -18.17
C ASN A 200 -4.71 -6.35 -18.40
N LEU A 201 -4.37 -5.63 -17.33
CA LEU A 201 -4.12 -4.19 -17.37
C LEU A 201 -2.63 -3.94 -17.17
N HIS A 202 -2.10 -2.97 -17.92
CA HIS A 202 -0.77 -2.43 -17.75
C HIS A 202 -0.85 -0.91 -17.71
N LEU A 203 -0.69 -0.33 -16.52
CA LEU A 203 -0.60 1.11 -16.31
C LEU A 203 0.88 1.50 -16.23
N ARG A 204 1.24 2.59 -16.90
CA ARG A 204 2.62 3.08 -16.97
C ARG A 204 2.73 4.50 -16.46
N ASP A 205 3.90 4.81 -15.90
CA ASP A 205 4.32 6.17 -15.55
C ASP A 205 3.32 6.94 -14.67
N ILE A 206 2.68 6.23 -13.73
CA ILE A 206 1.76 6.86 -12.77
C ILE A 206 2.55 7.87 -11.94
N GLY A 207 2.13 9.13 -11.96
CA GLY A 207 2.76 10.22 -11.24
C GLY A 207 3.96 10.86 -11.95
N ARG A 208 4.49 10.30 -13.04
CA ARG A 208 5.69 10.85 -13.72
C ARG A 208 5.48 12.27 -14.24
N LYS A 209 4.32 12.56 -14.86
CA LYS A 209 4.02 13.89 -15.41
C LYS A 209 3.93 15.02 -14.37
N SER A 210 3.63 14.68 -13.12
CA SER A 210 3.48 15.62 -12.00
C SER A 210 4.66 15.61 -11.03
N ASN A 211 5.80 15.04 -11.43
CA ASN A 211 6.95 14.83 -10.57
C ASN A 211 6.57 14.15 -9.24
N GLY A 212 5.80 13.08 -9.34
CA GLY A 212 5.25 12.29 -8.26
C GLY A 212 3.77 12.57 -7.99
N ALA A 213 3.02 11.52 -7.71
CA ALA A 213 1.60 11.54 -7.34
C ALA A 213 1.44 11.26 -5.84
N SER A 214 0.41 11.81 -5.22
CA SER A 214 -0.03 11.42 -3.88
C SER A 214 -0.63 10.00 -3.90
N ALA A 215 -0.70 9.34 -2.75
CA ALA A 215 -1.35 8.03 -2.62
C ALA A 215 -2.80 8.04 -3.14
N GLY A 216 -3.55 9.13 -2.90
CA GLY A 216 -4.91 9.29 -3.42
C GLY A 216 -4.97 9.40 -4.94
N GLU A 217 -4.03 10.12 -5.57
CA GLU A 217 -3.95 10.21 -7.03
C GLU A 217 -3.57 8.88 -7.67
N VAL A 218 -2.67 8.11 -7.05
CA VAL A 218 -2.35 6.72 -7.46
C VAL A 218 -3.60 5.86 -7.35
N ALA A 219 -4.29 5.88 -6.19
CA ALA A 219 -5.53 5.14 -5.97
C ALA A 219 -6.60 5.47 -7.03
N ARG A 220 -6.79 6.76 -7.34
CA ARG A 220 -7.73 7.21 -8.37
C ARG A 220 -7.42 6.63 -9.75
N GLN A 221 -6.15 6.62 -10.15
CA GLN A 221 -5.75 6.11 -11.47
C GLN A 221 -5.91 4.60 -11.57
N VAL A 222 -5.44 3.87 -10.55
CA VAL A 222 -5.49 2.40 -10.52
C VAL A 222 -6.93 1.92 -10.41
N TRP A 223 -7.69 2.47 -9.44
CA TRP A 223 -9.09 2.10 -9.24
C TRP A 223 -9.95 2.45 -10.46
N GLY A 224 -9.76 3.64 -11.03
CA GLY A 224 -10.50 4.06 -12.22
C GLY A 224 -10.24 3.18 -13.44
N ALA A 225 -9.00 2.67 -13.61
CA ALA A 225 -8.69 1.73 -14.69
C ALA A 225 -9.37 0.38 -14.45
N LEU A 226 -9.32 -0.12 -13.20
CA LEU A 226 -9.96 -1.37 -12.81
C LEU A 226 -11.47 -1.30 -12.95
N ALA A 227 -12.11 -0.23 -12.46
CA ALA A 227 -13.56 -0.02 -12.54
C ALA A 227 -14.05 0.06 -13.98
N ARG A 228 -13.34 0.78 -14.85
CA ARG A 228 -13.68 0.85 -16.30
C ARG A 228 -13.56 -0.51 -16.98
N SER A 229 -12.47 -1.24 -16.74
CA SER A 229 -12.27 -2.58 -17.31
C SER A 229 -13.36 -3.55 -16.86
N THR A 230 -13.67 -3.54 -15.56
CA THR A 230 -14.77 -4.34 -14.99
C THR A 230 -16.12 -3.96 -15.56
N GLY A 231 -16.42 -2.66 -15.67
CA GLY A 231 -17.67 -2.16 -16.22
C GLY A 231 -17.88 -2.58 -17.69
N SER A 232 -16.80 -2.60 -18.48
CA SER A 232 -16.84 -3.09 -19.87
C SER A 232 -17.22 -4.58 -19.94
N VAL A 233 -16.61 -5.42 -19.08
CA VAL A 233 -16.94 -6.86 -19.00
C VAL A 233 -18.40 -7.05 -18.59
N VAL A 234 -18.85 -6.34 -17.56
CA VAL A 234 -20.24 -6.43 -17.06
C VAL A 234 -21.25 -6.00 -18.12
N SER A 235 -20.96 -4.93 -18.85
CA SER A 235 -21.81 -4.46 -19.96
C SER A 235 -21.93 -5.50 -21.09
N GLY A 236 -20.81 -6.16 -21.45
CA GLY A 236 -20.80 -7.26 -22.41
C GLY A 236 -21.65 -8.45 -21.97
N LEU A 237 -21.52 -8.85 -20.69
CA LEU A 237 -22.35 -9.92 -20.12
C LEU A 237 -23.85 -9.56 -20.14
N GLY A 238 -24.20 -8.33 -19.80
CA GLY A 238 -25.59 -7.85 -19.84
C GLY A 238 -26.19 -7.89 -21.25
N GLY A 239 -25.43 -7.56 -22.28
CA GLY A 239 -25.80 -7.71 -23.68
C GLY A 239 -26.06 -9.17 -24.06
N ALA A 240 -25.12 -10.06 -23.75
CA ALA A 240 -25.25 -11.49 -24.03
C ALA A 240 -26.46 -12.14 -23.34
N ILE A 241 -26.75 -11.77 -22.10
CA ILE A 241 -27.91 -12.27 -21.36
C ILE A 241 -29.21 -11.80 -22.03
N LYS A 242 -29.30 -10.54 -22.46
CA LYS A 242 -30.47 -10.01 -23.17
C LYS A 242 -30.70 -10.70 -24.53
N GLU A 243 -29.65 -10.91 -25.29
CA GLU A 243 -29.74 -11.60 -26.59
C GLU A 243 -30.11 -13.07 -26.42
N GLY A 244 -29.53 -13.78 -25.43
CA GLY A 244 -29.89 -15.14 -25.10
C GLY A 244 -31.36 -15.28 -24.67
N ALA A 245 -31.86 -14.36 -23.85
CA ALA A 245 -33.28 -14.33 -23.45
C ALA A 245 -34.19 -14.08 -24.65
N LYS A 246 -33.83 -13.17 -25.55
CA LYS A 246 -34.59 -12.88 -26.78
C LYS A 246 -34.66 -14.10 -27.71
N SER A 247 -33.54 -14.78 -27.92
CA SER A 247 -33.48 -15.99 -28.76
C SER A 247 -34.30 -17.14 -28.18
N LEU A 248 -34.34 -17.31 -26.86
CA LEU A 248 -35.20 -18.30 -26.21
C LEU A 248 -36.69 -17.99 -26.38
N ILE A 249 -37.09 -16.72 -26.25
CA ILE A 249 -38.46 -16.28 -26.45
C ILE A 249 -38.89 -16.49 -27.92
N GLU A 250 -38.03 -16.16 -28.86
CA GLU A 250 -38.30 -16.39 -30.29
C GLU A 250 -38.34 -17.87 -30.65
N GLY A 251 -37.49 -18.68 -30.04
CA GLY A 251 -37.49 -20.14 -30.20
C GLY A 251 -38.77 -20.80 -29.68
N THR A 252 -39.19 -20.43 -28.48
CA THR A 252 -40.47 -20.92 -27.92
C THR A 252 -41.66 -20.47 -28.73
N ARG A 253 -41.69 -19.24 -29.25
CA ARG A 253 -42.77 -18.74 -30.11
C ARG A 253 -42.94 -19.51 -31.42
N LYS A 254 -41.81 -20.06 -31.96
CA LYS A 254 -41.80 -20.91 -33.16
C LYS A 254 -42.30 -22.31 -32.89
N LEU A 255 -42.21 -22.82 -31.66
CA LEU A 255 -42.67 -24.15 -31.26
C LEU A 255 -44.19 -24.23 -30.99
N PHE A 256 -44.80 -23.04 -30.74
CA PHE A 256 -46.26 -22.93 -30.46
C PHE A 256 -47.05 -22.30 -31.64
N LYS A 257 -46.46 -22.23 -32.82
CA LYS A 257 -47.15 -21.97 -34.11
C LYS A 257 -47.25 -23.22 -34.94
#